data_8bb31ae9e1649b7cc8dcdcc866b428c9
#
_entry.id   8bb31ae9e1649b7cc8dcdcc866b428c9
#
_cell.length_a   1.000
_cell.length_b   1.000
_cell.length_c   1.000
_cell.angle_alpha   90.00
_cell.angle_beta   90.00
_cell.angle_gamma   90.00
#
_symmetry.space_group_name_H-M   'P 1'
#
loop_
_entity.id
_entity.type
_entity.pdbx_description
1 polymer ?
#
loop_
_entity_poly.entity_id
_entity_poly.type
_entity_poly.pdbx_seq_one_letter_code
_entity_poly.pdbx_strand_id
1 'polypeptide(L)'
;MKNSTELISTQFFHFSNQDLPFQLCSGEALSQVTLAYEIYGELNARKDNAILLFHALTGSQHVAGKNPSVEGLEVTWNEECQTGWWDGFIGFDKAIDLHRYCVICVNYIGGCYGSTGPTSICPETNKFYETDFPQVTFSDIVDSQMKFIDHLGIDKLHAVNCQVTCGNRCFYRWHDVP
;
A
#
# COMPACT_ATOMS: atom_id res chain seq x y z
N MET A 1 -20.09 -24.84 -1.09
CA MET A 1 -18.88 -24.09 -1.53
C MET A 1 -19.36 -22.74 -2.03
N LYS A 2 -19.25 -21.69 -1.23
CA LYS A 2 -19.54 -20.33 -1.69
C LYS A 2 -18.27 -19.83 -2.40
N ASN A 3 -18.21 -19.95 -3.73
CA ASN A 3 -17.32 -19.16 -4.55
C ASN A 3 -17.87 -17.70 -4.55
N SER A 4 -17.74 -17.02 -3.44
CA SER A 4 -17.92 -15.57 -3.47
C SER A 4 -16.58 -14.99 -3.92
N THR A 5 -16.46 -14.69 -5.20
CA THR A 5 -15.47 -13.74 -5.69
C THR A 5 -15.85 -12.41 -5.06
N GLU A 6 -15.28 -12.12 -3.90
CA GLU A 6 -15.55 -10.89 -3.19
C GLU A 6 -15.02 -9.74 -4.05
N LEU A 7 -15.88 -8.79 -4.38
CA LEU A 7 -15.47 -7.59 -5.10
C LEU A 7 -14.75 -6.70 -4.11
N ILE A 8 -13.51 -6.41 -4.40
CA ILE A 8 -12.66 -5.49 -3.65
C ILE A 8 -12.57 -4.18 -4.41
N SER A 9 -12.44 -3.09 -3.69
CA SER A 9 -12.18 -1.76 -4.27
C SER A 9 -10.93 -1.17 -3.64
N THR A 10 -10.07 -0.60 -4.47
CA THR A 10 -8.93 0.19 -4.02
C THR A 10 -9.44 1.47 -3.35
N GLN A 11 -8.86 1.80 -2.22
CA GLN A 11 -9.11 3.02 -1.46
C GLN A 11 -7.86 3.89 -1.47
N PHE A 12 -8.03 5.18 -1.13
CA PHE A 12 -6.96 6.15 -1.17
C PHE A 12 -6.80 6.84 0.19
N PHE A 13 -5.59 6.84 0.71
CA PHE A 13 -5.20 7.57 1.90
C PHE A 13 -4.37 8.78 1.50
N HIS A 14 -4.81 9.95 1.90
CA HIS A 14 -4.12 11.22 1.62
C HIS A 14 -3.48 11.74 2.89
N PHE A 15 -2.21 12.11 2.80
CA PHE A 15 -1.50 12.73 3.90
C PHE A 15 -0.46 13.73 3.39
N SER A 16 0.13 14.49 4.31
CA SER A 16 0.98 15.65 4.03
C SER A 16 0.24 16.83 3.34
N ASN A 17 0.81 17.99 3.45
CA ASN A 17 0.38 19.23 2.80
C ASN A 17 1.58 20.19 2.71
N GLN A 18 1.37 21.40 2.15
CA GLN A 18 2.44 22.38 2.00
C GLN A 18 3.08 22.81 3.32
N ASP A 19 2.31 22.87 4.41
CA ASP A 19 2.81 23.26 5.73
C ASP A 19 3.57 22.13 6.43
N LEU A 20 3.17 20.88 6.15
CA LEU A 20 3.77 19.67 6.70
C LEU A 20 4.03 18.64 5.59
N PRO A 21 5.02 18.86 4.73
CA PRO A 21 5.32 17.96 3.63
C PRO A 21 5.97 16.66 4.13
N PHE A 22 5.82 15.61 3.34
CA PHE A 22 6.49 14.34 3.57
C PHE A 22 7.95 14.43 3.15
N GLN A 23 8.86 14.37 4.13
CA GLN A 23 10.30 14.46 3.90
C GLN A 23 10.84 13.13 3.38
N LEU A 24 11.63 13.18 2.31
CA LEU A 24 12.29 12.04 1.71
C LEU A 24 13.75 11.96 2.18
N CYS A 25 14.32 10.75 2.12
CA CYS A 25 15.73 10.52 2.46
C CYS A 25 16.70 11.27 1.52
N SER A 26 16.27 11.65 0.34
CA SER A 26 17.04 12.50 -0.60
C SER A 26 17.20 13.95 -0.11
N GLY A 27 16.42 14.38 0.89
CA GLY A 27 16.31 15.77 1.33
C GLY A 27 15.24 16.57 0.60
N GLU A 28 14.61 16.00 -0.42
CA GLU A 28 13.44 16.56 -1.09
C GLU A 28 12.17 16.27 -0.29
N ALA A 29 11.05 16.86 -0.70
CA ALA A 29 9.79 16.68 0.00
C ALA A 29 8.61 16.60 -0.96
N LEU A 30 7.57 15.87 -0.56
CA LEU A 30 6.29 15.81 -1.25
C LEU A 30 5.23 16.55 -0.42
N SER A 31 4.69 17.61 -0.96
CA SER A 31 3.66 18.43 -0.30
C SER A 31 2.30 17.72 -0.24
N GLN A 32 2.05 16.76 -1.14
CA GLN A 32 0.84 15.96 -1.14
C GLN A 32 1.18 14.52 -1.51
N VAL A 33 0.81 13.58 -0.63
CA VAL A 33 1.00 12.15 -0.87
C VAL A 33 -0.33 11.44 -0.78
N THR A 34 -0.60 10.63 -1.78
CA THR A 34 -1.70 9.68 -1.84
C THR A 34 -1.13 8.27 -1.86
N LEU A 35 -1.68 7.38 -1.04
CA LEU A 35 -1.40 5.95 -1.08
C LEU A 35 -2.67 5.21 -1.49
N ALA A 36 -2.60 4.45 -2.57
CA ALA A 36 -3.62 3.49 -2.93
C ALA A 36 -3.44 2.24 -2.07
N TYR A 37 -4.52 1.72 -1.49
CA TYR A 37 -4.44 0.55 -0.61
C TYR A 37 -5.69 -0.31 -0.70
N GLU A 38 -5.56 -1.55 -0.25
CA GLU A 38 -6.66 -2.47 -0.04
C GLU A 38 -6.52 -3.18 1.31
N ILE A 39 -7.67 -3.44 1.95
CA ILE A 39 -7.75 -4.15 3.23
C ILE A 39 -8.67 -5.35 3.04
N TYR A 40 -8.24 -6.50 3.56
CA TYR A 40 -8.91 -7.78 3.48
C TYR A 40 -9.16 -8.33 4.88
N GLY A 41 -10.39 -8.76 5.15
CA GLY A 41 -10.80 -9.15 6.50
C GLY A 41 -11.03 -7.93 7.41
N GLU A 42 -11.11 -8.17 8.70
CA GLU A 42 -11.45 -7.14 9.68
C GLU A 42 -10.40 -7.03 10.79
N LEU A 43 -10.09 -5.79 11.19
CA LEU A 43 -9.31 -5.55 12.39
C LEU A 43 -10.13 -5.95 13.63
N ASN A 44 -9.52 -6.74 14.50
CA ASN A 44 -10.13 -7.05 15.79
C ASN A 44 -10.10 -5.82 16.72
N ALA A 45 -10.80 -5.90 17.84
CA ALA A 45 -10.93 -4.79 18.80
C ALA A 45 -9.58 -4.29 19.36
N ARG A 46 -8.56 -5.17 19.41
CA ARG A 46 -7.20 -4.83 19.85
C ARG A 46 -6.28 -4.38 18.73
N LYS A 47 -6.73 -4.51 17.48
CA LYS A 47 -5.96 -4.22 16.26
C LYS A 47 -4.59 -4.94 16.19
N ASP A 48 -4.50 -6.13 16.80
CA ASP A 48 -3.26 -6.93 16.88
C ASP A 48 -3.23 -8.12 15.90
N ASN A 49 -4.21 -8.17 14.96
CA ASN A 49 -4.34 -9.21 13.95
C ASN A 49 -3.97 -8.71 12.52
N ALA A 50 -3.39 -7.52 12.41
CA ALA A 50 -3.04 -6.94 11.11
C ALA A 50 -1.76 -7.54 10.54
N ILE A 51 -1.79 -7.92 9.26
CA ILE A 51 -0.63 -8.36 8.47
C ILE A 51 -0.41 -7.31 7.38
N LEU A 52 0.76 -6.66 7.39
CA LEU A 52 1.17 -5.74 6.34
C LEU A 52 1.92 -6.48 5.25
N LEU A 53 1.45 -6.39 4.00
CA LEU A 53 2.08 -7.00 2.84
C LEU A 53 2.79 -5.94 1.99
N PHE A 54 4.06 -6.21 1.69
CA PHE A 54 4.83 -5.50 0.68
C PHE A 54 4.80 -6.30 -0.62
N HIS A 55 4.19 -5.73 -1.65
CA HIS A 55 4.11 -6.37 -2.98
C HIS A 55 5.45 -6.35 -3.72
N ALA A 56 5.57 -7.11 -4.81
CA ALA A 56 6.73 -7.04 -5.70
C ALA A 56 6.85 -5.63 -6.32
N LEU A 57 8.06 -5.22 -6.71
CA LEU A 57 8.30 -3.89 -7.28
C LEU A 57 7.36 -3.55 -8.45
N THR A 58 6.98 -4.54 -9.23
CA THR A 58 6.04 -4.43 -10.35
C THR A 58 4.60 -4.79 -9.99
N GLY A 59 4.33 -5.07 -8.71
CA GLY A 59 3.01 -5.43 -8.22
C GLY A 59 2.14 -4.23 -7.86
N SER A 60 0.95 -4.52 -7.37
CA SER A 60 -0.02 -3.54 -6.91
C SER A 60 -0.54 -3.90 -5.52
N GLN A 61 -1.35 -3.02 -4.94
CA GLN A 61 -2.08 -3.26 -3.69
C GLN A 61 -3.11 -4.39 -3.79
N HIS A 62 -3.51 -4.82 -5.00
CA HIS A 62 -4.55 -5.82 -5.21
C HIS A 62 -4.03 -7.24 -5.02
N VAL A 63 -4.26 -7.79 -3.82
CA VAL A 63 -3.65 -9.06 -3.38
C VAL A 63 -4.58 -10.25 -3.59
N ALA A 64 -5.89 -10.08 -3.36
CA ALA A 64 -6.87 -11.15 -3.40
C ALA A 64 -8.23 -10.67 -3.90
N GLY A 65 -9.06 -11.59 -4.36
CA GLY A 65 -10.39 -11.28 -4.91
C GLY A 65 -10.33 -10.68 -6.30
N LYS A 66 -11.39 -9.95 -6.64
CA LYS A 66 -11.51 -9.25 -7.94
C LYS A 66 -11.73 -7.76 -7.75
N ASN A 67 -10.95 -6.97 -8.45
CA ASN A 67 -11.12 -5.52 -8.56
C ASN A 67 -11.21 -5.13 -10.05
N PRO A 68 -12.42 -4.93 -10.58
CA PRO A 68 -12.61 -4.70 -12.02
C PRO A 68 -12.08 -3.35 -12.50
N SER A 69 -11.94 -2.36 -11.59
CA SER A 69 -11.51 -1.02 -11.96
C SER A 69 -10.93 -0.28 -10.77
N VAL A 70 -9.96 0.58 -11.02
CA VAL A 70 -9.41 1.53 -10.04
C VAL A 70 -9.54 2.92 -10.63
N GLU A 71 -10.13 3.85 -9.88
CA GLU A 71 -10.33 5.23 -10.31
C GLU A 71 -9.00 5.88 -10.69
N GLY A 72 -8.97 6.53 -11.87
CA GLY A 72 -7.79 7.18 -12.41
C GLY A 72 -6.76 6.24 -13.05
N LEU A 73 -7.04 4.94 -13.14
CA LEU A 73 -6.13 3.94 -13.71
C LEU A 73 -6.70 3.21 -14.92
N GLU A 74 -7.66 3.78 -15.63
CA GLU A 74 -8.42 3.13 -16.71
C GLU A 74 -7.49 2.59 -17.82
N VAL A 75 -6.32 3.16 -18.00
CA VAL A 75 -5.32 2.74 -19.02
C VAL A 75 -4.39 1.66 -18.49
N THR A 76 -3.99 1.75 -17.21
CA THR A 76 -2.99 0.86 -16.60
C THR A 76 -3.60 -0.36 -15.93
N TRP A 77 -4.88 -0.28 -15.51
CA TRP A 77 -5.61 -1.36 -14.86
C TRP A 77 -6.28 -2.27 -15.88
N ASN A 78 -5.54 -3.22 -16.41
CA ASN A 78 -6.02 -4.17 -17.43
C ASN A 78 -6.58 -5.46 -16.79
N GLU A 79 -7.03 -6.40 -17.63
CA GLU A 79 -7.64 -7.67 -17.18
C GLU A 79 -6.70 -8.51 -16.28
N GLU A 80 -5.38 -8.44 -16.50
CA GLU A 80 -4.40 -9.17 -15.69
C GLU A 80 -4.32 -8.59 -14.26
N CYS A 81 -4.60 -7.29 -14.09
CA CYS A 81 -4.61 -6.63 -12.80
C CYS A 81 -5.85 -6.93 -11.96
N GLN A 82 -6.95 -7.38 -12.61
CA GLN A 82 -8.25 -7.52 -11.96
C GLN A 82 -8.36 -8.69 -10.97
N THR A 83 -7.43 -9.64 -11.02
CA THR A 83 -7.39 -10.75 -10.06
C THR A 83 -6.19 -10.58 -9.15
N GLY A 84 -6.45 -10.63 -7.84
CA GLY A 84 -5.40 -10.48 -6.84
C GLY A 84 -4.26 -11.50 -7.02
N TRP A 85 -3.02 -11.00 -6.99
CA TRP A 85 -1.83 -11.81 -7.29
C TRP A 85 -1.56 -12.93 -6.27
N TRP A 86 -2.18 -12.90 -5.08
CA TRP A 86 -2.16 -13.97 -4.08
C TRP A 86 -3.56 -14.49 -3.74
N ASP A 87 -4.50 -14.38 -4.67
CA ASP A 87 -5.87 -14.84 -4.45
C ASP A 87 -5.94 -16.31 -3.99
N GLY A 88 -5.02 -17.16 -4.45
CA GLY A 88 -4.95 -18.56 -4.00
C GLY A 88 -4.57 -18.75 -2.53
N PHE A 89 -3.92 -17.77 -1.88
CA PHE A 89 -3.38 -17.87 -0.52
C PHE A 89 -4.16 -17.06 0.52
N ILE A 90 -4.80 -15.97 0.12
CA ILE A 90 -5.49 -15.04 1.00
C ILE A 90 -6.99 -15.17 0.78
N GLY A 91 -7.74 -15.37 1.84
CA GLY A 91 -9.19 -15.53 1.81
C GLY A 91 -9.71 -16.30 3.00
N PHE A 92 -11.03 -16.45 3.07
CA PHE A 92 -11.65 -17.28 4.09
C PHE A 92 -11.29 -18.75 3.87
N ASP A 93 -10.86 -19.45 4.93
CA ASP A 93 -10.40 -20.84 4.91
C ASP A 93 -9.17 -21.09 4.01
N LYS A 94 -8.42 -20.04 3.63
CA LYS A 94 -7.15 -20.14 2.91
C LYS A 94 -5.95 -20.07 3.86
N ALA A 95 -4.73 -20.14 3.33
CA ALA A 95 -3.49 -20.16 4.12
C ALA A 95 -3.35 -18.90 5.03
N ILE A 96 -3.70 -17.73 4.49
CA ILE A 96 -3.89 -16.50 5.29
C ILE A 96 -5.40 -16.34 5.43
N ASP A 97 -5.92 -16.83 6.55
CA ASP A 97 -7.35 -16.92 6.80
C ASP A 97 -7.91 -15.59 7.30
N LEU A 98 -8.80 -14.99 6.52
CA LEU A 98 -9.44 -13.70 6.82
C LEU A 98 -10.47 -13.75 7.97
N HIS A 99 -10.81 -14.94 8.49
CA HIS A 99 -11.52 -15.07 9.76
C HIS A 99 -10.65 -14.67 10.96
N ARG A 100 -9.34 -14.74 10.81
CA ARG A 100 -8.35 -14.51 11.88
C ARG A 100 -7.54 -13.26 11.68
N TYR A 101 -7.18 -12.94 10.45
CA TYR A 101 -6.24 -11.88 10.09
C TYR A 101 -6.90 -10.80 9.26
N CYS A 102 -6.45 -9.58 9.49
CA CYS A 102 -6.70 -8.44 8.61
C CYS A 102 -5.44 -8.21 7.78
N VAL A 103 -5.54 -8.38 6.47
CA VAL A 103 -4.41 -8.18 5.56
C VAL A 103 -4.50 -6.79 4.95
N ILE A 104 -3.40 -6.05 4.99
CA ILE A 104 -3.27 -4.69 4.48
C ILE A 104 -2.19 -4.70 3.42
N CYS A 105 -2.49 -4.24 2.22
CA CYS A 105 -1.51 -4.03 1.16
C CYS A 105 -1.61 -2.60 0.63
N VAL A 106 -0.48 -1.90 0.61
CA VAL A 106 -0.38 -0.50 0.21
C VAL A 106 0.51 -0.39 -1.00
N ASN A 107 0.05 0.31 -2.04
CA ASN A 107 0.88 0.60 -3.21
C ASN A 107 1.97 1.61 -2.86
N TYR A 108 3.15 1.42 -3.43
CA TYR A 108 4.33 2.24 -3.13
C TYR A 108 4.21 3.66 -3.69
N ILE A 109 4.71 4.64 -2.96
CA ILE A 109 5.03 5.95 -3.56
C ILE A 109 6.07 5.75 -4.66
N GLY A 110 5.91 6.46 -5.76
CA GLY A 110 6.70 6.23 -6.99
C GLY A 110 6.16 5.11 -7.88
N GLY A 111 5.12 4.37 -7.44
CA GLY A 111 4.45 3.33 -8.22
C GLY A 111 3.45 3.88 -9.24
N CYS A 112 2.92 2.98 -10.10
CA CYS A 112 1.99 3.34 -11.18
C CYS A 112 0.52 2.92 -10.91
N TYR A 113 0.21 2.39 -9.72
CA TYR A 113 -1.11 1.84 -9.41
C TYR A 113 -1.89 2.68 -8.38
N GLY A 114 -1.86 4.03 -8.55
CA GLY A 114 -2.72 4.96 -7.83
C GLY A 114 -2.06 5.69 -6.65
N SER A 115 -0.89 5.27 -6.18
CA SER A 115 -0.11 6.08 -5.23
C SER A 115 0.62 7.21 -5.96
N THR A 116 0.94 8.28 -5.23
CA THR A 116 1.71 9.42 -5.77
C THR A 116 3.01 8.94 -6.41
N GLY A 117 3.21 9.30 -7.66
CA GLY A 117 4.34 8.89 -8.48
C GLY A 117 4.58 9.83 -9.65
N PRO A 118 5.45 9.47 -10.61
CA PRO A 118 5.77 10.31 -11.76
C PRO A 118 4.57 10.75 -12.61
N THR A 119 3.51 9.96 -12.63
CA THR A 119 2.25 10.26 -13.35
C THR A 119 1.25 11.08 -12.53
N SER A 120 1.60 11.46 -11.32
CA SER A 120 0.77 12.34 -10.48
C SER A 120 0.99 13.79 -10.83
N ILE A 121 -0.03 14.63 -10.56
CA ILE A 121 0.08 16.07 -10.71
C ILE A 121 0.86 16.65 -9.53
N CYS A 122 1.91 17.40 -9.83
CA CYS A 122 2.65 18.19 -8.87
C CYS A 122 1.81 19.39 -8.43
N PRO A 123 1.48 19.54 -7.13
CA PRO A 123 0.64 20.63 -6.65
C PRO A 123 1.22 22.04 -6.89
N GLU A 124 2.55 22.14 -6.90
CA GLU A 124 3.26 23.42 -7.07
C GLU A 124 3.22 23.93 -8.51
N THR A 125 3.26 23.02 -9.49
CA THR A 125 3.34 23.36 -10.91
C THR A 125 2.04 23.13 -11.66
N ASN A 126 1.11 22.36 -11.09
CA ASN A 126 -0.13 21.85 -11.71
C ASN A 126 0.13 21.07 -13.02
N LYS A 127 1.29 20.38 -13.10
CA LYS A 127 1.69 19.51 -14.21
C LYS A 127 2.07 18.13 -13.66
N PHE A 128 2.14 17.13 -14.52
CA PHE A 128 2.69 15.85 -14.11
C PHE A 128 4.14 16.00 -13.64
N TYR A 129 4.52 15.21 -12.63
CA TYR A 129 5.90 15.19 -12.15
C TYR A 129 6.88 14.71 -13.24
N GLU A 130 6.52 13.65 -13.94
CA GLU A 130 7.37 13.00 -14.94
C GLU A 130 8.79 12.74 -14.40
N THR A 131 9.81 13.29 -15.05
CA THR A 131 11.22 13.17 -14.65
C THR A 131 11.60 14.01 -13.43
N ASP A 132 10.74 14.96 -13.05
CA ASP A 132 10.94 15.82 -11.89
C ASP A 132 10.41 15.18 -10.59
N PHE A 133 9.88 13.95 -10.67
CA PHE A 133 9.48 13.22 -9.48
C PHE A 133 10.71 12.91 -8.61
N PRO A 134 10.68 13.26 -7.30
CA PRO A 134 11.86 13.12 -6.44
C PRO A 134 12.28 11.67 -6.30
N GLN A 135 13.56 11.46 -6.00
CA GLN A 135 14.10 10.13 -5.80
C GLN A 135 13.57 9.52 -4.50
N VAL A 136 12.83 8.42 -4.64
CA VAL A 136 12.25 7.66 -3.53
C VAL A 136 13.11 6.45 -3.21
N THR A 137 13.39 6.25 -1.93
CA THR A 137 14.11 5.09 -1.41
C THR A 137 13.15 4.08 -0.78
N PHE A 138 13.63 2.86 -0.49
CA PHE A 138 12.85 1.88 0.28
C PHE A 138 12.49 2.36 1.69
N SER A 139 13.31 3.20 2.30
CA SER A 139 12.99 3.81 3.59
C SER A 139 11.79 4.74 3.48
N ASP A 140 11.72 5.55 2.42
CA ASP A 140 10.59 6.45 2.17
C ASP A 140 9.29 5.65 1.93
N ILE A 141 9.38 4.53 1.20
CA ILE A 141 8.25 3.63 0.99
C ILE A 141 7.75 3.09 2.34
N VAL A 142 8.63 2.57 3.19
CA VAL A 142 8.27 2.06 4.51
C VAL A 142 7.67 3.18 5.37
N ASP A 143 8.30 4.37 5.40
CA ASP A 143 7.84 5.50 6.19
C ASP A 143 6.46 5.97 5.79
N SER A 144 6.18 6.03 4.48
CA SER A 144 4.87 6.38 3.97
C SER A 144 3.79 5.35 4.39
N GLN A 145 4.11 4.07 4.33
CA GLN A 145 3.18 3.02 4.77
C GLN A 145 2.95 3.04 6.28
N MET A 146 3.99 3.35 7.08
CA MET A 146 3.83 3.50 8.53
C MET A 146 2.91 4.66 8.89
N LYS A 147 2.91 5.77 8.13
CA LYS A 147 1.91 6.84 8.30
C LYS A 147 0.48 6.32 8.14
N PHE A 148 0.27 5.40 7.20
CA PHE A 148 -1.05 4.77 7.02
C PHE A 148 -1.40 3.82 8.17
N ILE A 149 -0.46 3.00 8.64
CA ILE A 149 -0.65 2.11 9.80
C ILE A 149 -0.99 2.91 11.05
N ASP A 150 -0.27 4.01 11.30
CA ASP A 150 -0.56 4.95 12.40
C ASP A 150 -1.97 5.55 12.27
N HIS A 151 -2.39 5.93 11.05
CA HIS A 151 -3.74 6.45 10.79
C HIS A 151 -4.82 5.41 11.13
N LEU A 152 -4.58 4.14 10.87
CA LEU A 152 -5.49 3.05 11.25
C LEU A 152 -5.50 2.80 12.77
N GLY A 153 -4.59 3.42 13.52
CA GLY A 153 -4.42 3.23 14.97
C GLY A 153 -3.96 1.82 15.31
N ILE A 154 -3.04 1.27 14.52
CA ILE A 154 -2.44 -0.05 14.71
C ILE A 154 -1.09 0.16 15.39
N ASP A 155 -1.00 -0.10 16.68
CA ASP A 155 0.25 0.03 17.45
C ASP A 155 1.20 -1.14 17.19
N LYS A 156 0.66 -2.31 16.84
CA LYS A 156 1.45 -3.52 16.62
C LYS A 156 0.87 -4.38 15.51
N LEU A 157 1.66 -4.62 14.47
CA LEU A 157 1.31 -5.59 13.44
C LEU A 157 1.51 -7.02 13.95
N HIS A 158 0.63 -7.92 13.53
CA HIS A 158 0.78 -9.36 13.76
C HIS A 158 1.99 -9.92 12.99
N ALA A 159 2.12 -9.50 11.73
CA ALA A 159 3.23 -9.89 10.86
C ALA A 159 3.46 -8.85 9.76
N VAL A 160 4.67 -8.86 9.22
CA VAL A 160 5.03 -8.18 7.97
C VAL A 160 5.52 -9.23 7.00
N ASN A 161 5.00 -9.23 5.78
CA ASN A 161 5.46 -10.11 4.72
C ASN A 161 5.95 -9.27 3.54
N CYS A 162 7.13 -9.59 3.03
CA CYS A 162 7.72 -8.93 1.87
C CYS A 162 7.95 -9.96 0.77
N GLN A 163 7.31 -9.78 -0.37
CA GLN A 163 7.41 -10.70 -1.50
C GLN A 163 8.73 -10.52 -2.29
N VAL A 164 9.42 -9.41 -2.11
CA VAL A 164 10.72 -9.13 -2.72
C VAL A 164 11.73 -8.81 -1.64
N THR A 165 12.98 -9.11 -1.93
CA THR A 165 14.21 -8.78 -1.20
C THR A 165 14.30 -7.29 -0.80
N CYS A 166 13.27 -6.77 -0.12
CA CYS A 166 13.32 -5.49 0.57
C CYS A 166 14.34 -5.53 1.71
N GLY A 167 15.33 -6.39 1.60
CA GLY A 167 16.44 -6.52 2.53
C GLY A 167 16.04 -6.35 4.00
N ASN A 168 16.85 -6.66 4.91
CA ASN A 168 16.66 -6.54 6.36
C ASN A 168 16.09 -5.20 6.88
N ARG A 169 15.89 -4.18 6.03
CA ARG A 169 15.42 -2.85 6.46
C ARG A 169 13.97 -2.81 6.93
N CYS A 170 13.06 -3.62 6.36
CA CYS A 170 11.71 -3.73 6.89
C CYS A 170 11.69 -4.28 8.33
N PHE A 171 12.66 -5.14 8.67
CA PHE A 171 12.78 -5.72 10.01
C PHE A 171 13.43 -4.79 11.03
N TYR A 172 14.37 -3.94 10.63
CA TYR A 172 15.13 -3.11 11.57
C TYR A 172 14.30 -2.00 12.22
N ARG A 173 13.26 -1.50 11.53
CA ARG A 173 12.43 -0.43 12.09
C ARG A 173 11.40 -0.90 13.12
N TRP A 174 11.16 -2.21 13.21
CA TRP A 174 10.25 -2.82 14.17
C TRP A 174 10.84 -3.07 15.55
N HIS A 175 12.17 -3.10 15.64
CA HIS A 175 12.87 -3.33 16.92
C HIS A 175 13.21 -2.04 17.66
N ASP A 176 13.09 -0.87 17.02
CA ASP A 176 13.44 0.43 17.61
C ASP A 176 12.23 1.23 18.11
N VAL A 177 11.03 0.65 18.13
CA VAL A 177 9.87 1.25 18.79
C VAL A 177 9.83 0.73 20.21
N PRO A 178 9.98 1.60 21.23
CA PRO A 178 10.02 1.24 22.63
C PRO A 178 8.72 0.63 23.14
#